data_8eac54b9104e44364acb5d3098077556
#
_entry.id   8eac54b9104e44364acb5d3098077556
#
_cell.length_a   1.000
_cell.length_b   1.000
_cell.length_c   1.000
_cell.angle_alpha   90.00
_cell.angle_beta   90.00
_cell.angle_gamma   90.00
#
_symmetry.space_group_name_H-M   'P 1'
#
loop_
_entity.id
_entity.type
_entity.pdbx_description
1 polymer ?
#
loop_
_entity_poly.entity_id
_entity_poly.type
_entity_poly.pdbx_seq_one_letter_code
_entity_poly.pdbx_strand_id
1 'polypeptide(L)'
;MSPPPSLEGRRIVICDYNALLLSVTGLLRMSGYCVFQAHDGRAARELCQELPNIELLVLNTTGSGTDTPNLVRAVRANRPGMAVLHIGSSVPQGLPDDVPTLGETFTADELLSAVGALLPKGLTLSRN
;
A
#
# COMPACT_ATOMS: atom_id res chain seq x y z
N MET A 1 -24.93 12.51 11.63
CA MET A 1 -24.83 11.16 11.17
C MET A 1 -23.41 10.81 10.77
N SER A 2 -22.96 9.67 11.19
CA SER A 2 -21.60 9.27 10.86
C SER A 2 -21.52 8.72 9.46
N PRO A 3 -20.43 8.94 8.77
CA PRO A 3 -20.25 8.30 7.48
C PRO A 3 -20.11 6.79 7.65
N PRO A 4 -20.38 6.03 6.61
CA PRO A 4 -20.18 4.59 6.68
C PRO A 4 -18.72 4.28 6.93
N PRO A 5 -18.43 3.21 7.65
CA PRO A 5 -17.04 2.87 7.94
C PRO A 5 -16.32 2.20 6.78
N SER A 6 -16.88 2.20 5.59
CA SER A 6 -16.36 1.42 4.49
C SER A 6 -14.94 1.81 4.12
N LEU A 7 -14.76 2.92 3.44
CA LEU A 7 -13.42 3.32 3.02
C LEU A 7 -12.84 4.41 3.87
N GLU A 8 -13.70 5.16 4.49
CA GLU A 8 -13.25 6.30 5.25
C GLU A 8 -12.39 5.87 6.41
N GLY A 9 -11.27 6.49 6.57
CA GLY A 9 -10.36 6.15 7.64
C GLY A 9 -9.44 4.99 7.35
N ARG A 10 -9.63 4.28 6.26
CA ARG A 10 -8.67 3.25 5.89
C ARG A 10 -7.39 3.90 5.46
N ARG A 11 -6.28 3.48 6.06
CA ARG A 11 -5.01 4.16 5.93
C ARG A 11 -4.02 3.36 5.12
N ILE A 12 -3.44 4.04 4.13
CA ILE A 12 -2.49 3.44 3.20
C ILE A 12 -1.22 4.28 3.21
N VAL A 13 -0.07 3.62 3.29
CA VAL A 13 1.23 4.28 3.10
C VAL A 13 1.71 3.94 1.70
N ILE A 14 2.11 4.98 0.96
CA ILE A 14 2.71 4.80 -0.37
C ILE A 14 4.18 5.20 -0.30
N CYS A 15 5.05 4.25 -0.64
CA CYS A 15 6.48 4.51 -0.75
C CYS A 15 6.83 4.67 -2.22
N ASP A 16 7.26 5.87 -2.62
CA ASP A 16 7.46 6.20 -4.01
C ASP A 16 8.73 7.01 -4.19
N TYR A 17 9.74 6.40 -4.78
CA TYR A 17 11.05 7.03 -4.91
C TYR A 17 11.15 8.00 -6.09
N ASN A 18 10.31 7.83 -7.09
CA ASN A 18 10.46 8.59 -8.34
C ASN A 18 9.18 9.26 -8.82
N ALA A 19 8.28 9.50 -7.92
CA ALA A 19 7.01 10.19 -8.22
C ALA A 19 6.12 9.44 -9.22
N LEU A 20 6.41 8.18 -9.50
CA LEU A 20 5.58 7.38 -10.39
C LEU A 20 4.16 7.25 -9.85
N LEU A 21 4.03 7.24 -8.55
CA LEU A 21 2.75 6.98 -7.90
C LEU A 21 1.99 8.24 -7.48
N LEU A 22 2.35 9.41 -8.03
CA LEU A 22 1.61 10.63 -7.69
C LEU A 22 0.14 10.53 -8.07
N SER A 23 -0.13 10.00 -9.26
CA SER A 23 -1.51 9.84 -9.71
C SER A 23 -2.24 8.78 -8.88
N VAL A 24 -1.51 7.79 -8.40
CA VAL A 24 -2.07 6.74 -7.54
C VAL A 24 -2.55 7.35 -6.24
N THR A 25 -1.73 8.22 -5.65
CA THR A 25 -2.11 8.89 -4.41
C THR A 25 -3.41 9.66 -4.59
N GLY A 26 -3.49 10.44 -5.66
CA GLY A 26 -4.71 11.22 -5.94
C GLY A 26 -5.92 10.33 -6.12
N LEU A 27 -5.77 9.27 -6.89
CA LEU A 27 -6.86 8.35 -7.16
C LEU A 27 -7.37 7.69 -5.88
N LEU A 28 -6.46 7.22 -5.03
CA LEU A 28 -6.86 6.58 -3.79
C LEU A 28 -7.53 7.57 -2.83
N ARG A 29 -7.03 8.79 -2.76
CA ARG A 29 -7.68 9.80 -1.93
C ARG A 29 -9.08 10.13 -2.43
N MET A 30 -9.25 10.21 -3.73
CA MET A 30 -10.58 10.45 -4.31
C MET A 30 -11.53 9.29 -4.03
N SER A 31 -10.99 8.11 -3.83
CA SER A 31 -11.80 6.93 -3.52
C SER A 31 -12.10 6.79 -2.03
N GLY A 32 -11.65 7.73 -1.21
CA GLY A 32 -11.98 7.75 0.22
C GLY A 32 -10.90 7.22 1.16
N TYR A 33 -9.75 6.81 0.62
CA TYR A 33 -8.69 6.32 1.48
C TYR A 33 -7.86 7.47 2.05
N CYS A 34 -7.30 7.24 3.22
CA CYS A 34 -6.39 8.18 3.85
C CYS A 34 -4.97 7.75 3.48
N VAL A 35 -4.29 8.54 2.66
CA VAL A 35 -3.02 8.15 2.08
C VAL A 35 -1.88 9.00 2.58
N PHE A 36 -0.82 8.35 3.06
CA PHE A 36 0.40 8.99 3.54
C PHE A 36 1.52 8.64 2.59
N GLN A 37 2.30 9.63 2.19
CA GLN A 37 3.38 9.42 1.23
C GLN A 37 4.73 9.36 1.93
N ALA A 38 5.57 8.44 1.49
CA ALA A 38 6.95 8.33 1.94
C ALA A 38 7.85 8.39 0.73
N HIS A 39 8.96 9.10 0.83
CA HIS A 39 9.89 9.26 -0.29
C HIS A 39 10.95 8.17 -0.33
N ASP A 40 11.09 7.39 0.72
CA ASP A 40 12.05 6.30 0.76
C ASP A 40 11.60 5.23 1.75
N GLY A 41 12.34 4.13 1.78
CA GLY A 41 11.97 3.00 2.61
C GLY A 41 12.03 3.30 4.10
N ARG A 42 12.95 4.15 4.52
CA ARG A 42 13.06 4.53 5.93
C ARG A 42 11.82 5.27 6.37
N ALA A 43 11.40 6.26 5.58
CA ALA A 43 10.20 7.02 5.88
C ALA A 43 8.96 6.13 5.87
N ALA A 44 8.87 5.20 4.92
CA ALA A 44 7.75 4.27 4.86
C ALA A 44 7.69 3.41 6.11
N ARG A 45 8.83 2.90 6.54
CA ARG A 45 8.89 2.08 7.75
C ARG A 45 8.47 2.86 8.97
N GLU A 46 8.95 4.10 9.09
CA GLU A 46 8.60 4.96 10.21
C GLU A 46 7.11 5.25 10.25
N LEU A 47 6.51 5.54 9.11
CA LEU A 47 5.08 5.80 9.05
C LEU A 47 4.29 4.56 9.47
N CYS A 48 4.69 3.38 9.00
CA CYS A 48 4.00 2.16 9.38
C CYS A 48 4.16 1.83 10.85
N GLN A 49 5.26 2.25 11.46
CA GLN A 49 5.46 2.01 12.89
C GLN A 49 4.70 2.99 13.76
N GLU A 50 4.69 4.25 13.35
CA GLU A 50 4.20 5.31 14.22
C GLU A 50 2.72 5.61 14.07
N LEU A 51 2.19 5.45 12.88
CA LEU A 51 0.79 5.73 12.66
C LEU A 51 -0.06 4.51 12.97
N PRO A 52 -1.16 4.68 13.69
CA PRO A 52 -2.03 3.54 13.99
C PRO A 52 -2.84 3.16 12.76
N ASN A 53 -3.22 1.89 12.71
CA ASN A 53 -4.20 1.39 11.76
C ASN A 53 -3.82 1.53 10.29
N ILE A 54 -2.53 1.50 9.99
CA ILE A 54 -2.09 1.40 8.60
C ILE A 54 -2.44 -0.02 8.13
N GLU A 55 -3.19 -0.12 7.05
CA GLU A 55 -3.69 -1.40 6.58
C GLU A 55 -3.02 -1.90 5.30
N LEU A 56 -2.35 -1.02 4.58
CA LEU A 56 -1.72 -1.39 3.32
C LEU A 56 -0.50 -0.54 3.06
N LEU A 57 0.56 -1.17 2.58
CA LEU A 57 1.75 -0.48 2.11
C LEU A 57 1.88 -0.71 0.61
N VAL A 58 1.91 0.37 -0.17
CA VAL A 58 2.11 0.30 -1.61
C VAL A 58 3.53 0.75 -1.90
N LEU A 59 4.29 -0.09 -2.60
CA LEU A 59 5.70 0.16 -2.83
C LEU A 59 6.03 0.28 -4.31
N ASN A 60 6.70 1.35 -4.68
CA ASN A 60 7.41 1.44 -5.94
C ASN A 60 8.85 1.78 -5.63
N THR A 61 9.75 0.82 -5.77
CA THR A 61 11.16 1.01 -5.47
C THR A 61 12.03 0.94 -6.72
N THR A 62 11.41 1.09 -7.88
CA THR A 62 12.13 1.02 -9.16
C THR A 62 13.23 2.08 -9.22
N GLY A 63 14.43 1.63 -9.51
CA GLY A 63 15.56 2.53 -9.66
C GLY A 63 16.15 3.08 -8.38
N SER A 64 15.62 2.69 -7.23
CA SER A 64 16.05 3.25 -5.95
C SER A 64 17.25 2.54 -5.35
N GLY A 65 17.52 1.33 -5.77
CA GLY A 65 18.53 0.49 -5.13
C GLY A 65 18.08 -0.10 -3.81
N THR A 66 16.84 0.12 -3.43
CA THR A 66 16.31 -0.40 -2.19
C THR A 66 16.09 -1.90 -2.27
N ASP A 67 16.44 -2.60 -1.21
CA ASP A 67 16.14 -4.02 -1.08
C ASP A 67 14.68 -4.15 -0.66
N THR A 68 13.80 -4.31 -1.63
CA THR A 68 12.36 -4.35 -1.40
C THR A 68 11.94 -5.48 -0.45
N PRO A 69 12.41 -6.72 -0.62
CA PRO A 69 12.05 -7.77 0.33
C PRO A 69 12.45 -7.46 1.76
N ASN A 70 13.63 -6.84 1.93
CA ASN A 70 14.08 -6.48 3.27
C ASN A 70 13.19 -5.40 3.89
N LEU A 71 12.76 -4.44 3.10
CA LEU A 71 11.85 -3.42 3.58
C LEU A 71 10.53 -4.04 4.03
N VAL A 72 9.99 -4.98 3.25
CA VAL A 72 8.75 -5.66 3.62
C VAL A 72 8.93 -6.42 4.93
N ARG A 73 10.07 -7.11 5.09
CA ARG A 73 10.34 -7.82 6.34
C ARG A 73 10.43 -6.88 7.52
N ALA A 74 11.06 -5.73 7.32
CA ALA A 74 11.22 -4.74 8.40
C ALA A 74 9.87 -4.17 8.83
N VAL A 75 8.99 -3.89 7.88
CA VAL A 75 7.66 -3.40 8.19
C VAL A 75 6.86 -4.47 8.93
N ARG A 76 6.94 -5.72 8.45
CA ARG A 76 6.17 -6.82 9.04
C ARG A 76 6.72 -7.28 10.39
N ALA A 77 7.95 -6.90 10.73
CA ALA A 77 8.47 -7.17 12.07
C ALA A 77 7.62 -6.47 13.13
N ASN A 78 7.08 -5.29 12.81
CA ASN A 78 6.23 -4.56 13.74
C ASN A 78 4.74 -4.77 13.46
N ARG A 79 4.40 -5.14 12.24
CA ARG A 79 3.01 -5.37 11.85
C ARG A 79 2.93 -6.63 11.01
N PRO A 80 2.89 -7.80 11.66
CA PRO A 80 3.03 -9.08 10.94
C PRO A 80 1.98 -9.30 9.85
N GLY A 81 0.80 -8.77 10.01
CA GLY A 81 -0.25 -8.97 9.01
C GLY A 81 -0.37 -7.87 7.97
N MET A 82 0.62 -6.98 7.89
CA MET A 82 0.52 -5.85 6.97
C MET A 82 0.39 -6.33 5.52
N ALA A 83 -0.65 -5.89 4.84
CA ALA A 83 -0.80 -6.14 3.42
C ALA A 83 0.16 -5.23 2.64
N VAL A 84 0.74 -5.76 1.58
CA VAL A 84 1.70 -5.02 0.76
C VAL A 84 1.37 -5.23 -0.70
N LEU A 85 1.38 -4.15 -1.48
CA LEU A 85 1.25 -4.18 -2.92
C LEU A 85 2.51 -3.61 -3.53
N HIS A 86 3.18 -4.39 -4.37
CA HIS A 86 4.37 -3.92 -5.08
C HIS A 86 3.96 -3.47 -6.48
N ILE A 87 4.47 -2.33 -6.92
CA ILE A 87 4.25 -1.83 -8.28
C ILE A 87 5.60 -1.74 -8.96
N GLY A 88 5.73 -2.40 -10.10
CA GLY A 88 7.00 -2.38 -10.82
C GLY A 88 6.95 -3.25 -12.06
N SER A 89 7.99 -3.15 -12.86
CA SER A 89 8.07 -3.89 -14.12
C SER A 89 8.48 -5.34 -13.92
N SER A 90 9.00 -5.68 -12.75
CA SER A 90 9.41 -7.05 -12.46
C SER A 90 9.22 -7.32 -10.98
N VAL A 91 9.18 -8.61 -10.63
CA VAL A 91 9.03 -9.02 -9.24
C VAL A 91 10.41 -9.12 -8.61
N PRO A 92 10.68 -8.38 -7.54
CA PRO A 92 11.98 -8.49 -6.86
C PRO A 92 12.19 -9.91 -6.33
N GLN A 93 13.41 -10.42 -6.49
CA GLN A 93 13.74 -11.73 -5.98
C GLN A 93 13.66 -11.70 -4.46
N GLY A 94 13.02 -12.70 -3.88
CA GLY A 94 12.86 -12.78 -2.42
C GLY A 94 11.64 -12.09 -1.86
N LEU A 95 10.82 -11.51 -2.73
CA LEU A 95 9.58 -10.89 -2.28
C LEU A 95 8.65 -11.98 -1.76
N PRO A 96 7.98 -11.79 -0.61
CA PRO A 96 7.06 -12.80 -0.09
C PRO A 96 5.95 -13.14 -1.09
N ASP A 97 5.54 -14.40 -1.09
CA ASP A 97 4.55 -14.88 -2.06
C ASP A 97 3.20 -14.20 -1.97
N ASP A 98 2.87 -13.68 -0.79
CA ASP A 98 1.58 -13.02 -0.59
C ASP A 98 1.60 -11.54 -0.99
N VAL A 99 2.72 -11.05 -1.51
CA VAL A 99 2.82 -9.68 -2.00
C VAL A 99 2.67 -9.69 -3.51
N PRO A 100 1.53 -9.22 -4.03
CA PRO A 100 1.35 -9.19 -5.48
C PRO A 100 2.13 -8.04 -6.10
N THR A 101 2.46 -8.19 -7.36
CA THR A 101 3.08 -7.14 -8.15
C THR A 101 2.12 -6.69 -9.25
N LEU A 102 1.86 -5.39 -9.27
CA LEU A 102 1.06 -4.77 -10.33
C LEU A 102 2.04 -4.10 -11.30
N GLY A 103 1.86 -4.34 -12.59
CA GLY A 103 2.75 -3.74 -13.58
C GLY A 103 2.62 -2.23 -13.63
N GLU A 104 3.65 -1.55 -14.12
CA GLU A 104 3.68 -0.08 -14.11
C GLU A 104 2.67 0.57 -15.05
N THR A 105 2.11 -0.19 -15.96
CA THR A 105 1.12 0.33 -16.92
C THR A 105 -0.30 -0.06 -16.52
N PHE A 106 -0.57 -0.05 -15.24
CA PHE A 106 -1.89 -0.42 -14.72
C PHE A 106 -2.95 0.63 -15.04
N THR A 107 -4.21 0.17 -15.12
CA THR A 107 -5.34 1.08 -15.22
C THR A 107 -5.84 1.44 -13.82
N ALA A 108 -6.68 2.48 -13.74
CA ALA A 108 -7.28 2.85 -12.48
C ALA A 108 -8.09 1.69 -11.89
N ASP A 109 -8.83 0.98 -12.73
CA ASP A 109 -9.62 -0.15 -12.25
C ASP A 109 -8.75 -1.28 -11.72
N GLU A 110 -7.63 -1.55 -12.37
CA GLU A 110 -6.71 -2.57 -11.91
C GLU A 110 -6.13 -2.22 -10.55
N LEU A 111 -5.76 -0.96 -10.38
CA LEU A 111 -5.23 -0.50 -9.11
C LEU A 111 -6.27 -0.62 -7.99
N LEU A 112 -7.46 -0.11 -8.24
CA LEU A 112 -8.50 -0.14 -7.21
C LEU A 112 -8.91 -1.56 -6.86
N SER A 113 -8.94 -2.45 -7.84
CA SER A 113 -9.21 -3.86 -7.59
C SER A 113 -8.13 -4.51 -6.74
N ALA A 114 -6.86 -4.22 -7.04
CA ALA A 114 -5.75 -4.78 -6.29
C ALA A 114 -5.76 -4.29 -4.84
N VAL A 115 -6.00 -3.01 -4.64
CA VAL A 115 -6.07 -2.43 -3.30
C VAL A 115 -7.24 -3.03 -2.52
N GLY A 116 -8.40 -3.10 -3.16
CA GLY A 116 -9.58 -3.66 -2.51
C GLY A 116 -9.41 -5.11 -2.11
N ALA A 117 -8.72 -5.89 -2.95
CA ALA A 117 -8.49 -7.29 -2.66
C ALA A 117 -7.56 -7.51 -1.48
N LEU A 118 -6.64 -6.56 -1.24
CA LEU A 118 -5.66 -6.69 -0.17
C LEU A 118 -6.12 -6.13 1.18
N LEU A 119 -7.07 -5.22 1.16
CA LEU A 119 -7.54 -4.63 2.41
C LEU A 119 -8.39 -5.60 3.19
N PRO A 120 -8.36 -5.53 4.53
CA PRO A 120 -9.19 -6.40 5.34
C PRO A 120 -10.66 -6.21 5.00
N LYS A 121 -11.38 -7.31 4.99
CA LYS A 121 -12.77 -7.29 4.59
C LYS A 121 -13.76 -7.23 5.72
N GLY A 122 -13.28 -7.18 6.94
CA GLY A 122 -14.18 -7.20 8.09
C GLY A 122 -15.21 -6.11 8.10
N LEU A 123 -14.86 -4.94 7.57
CA LEU A 123 -15.77 -3.84 7.56
C LEU A 123 -16.92 -4.00 6.61
N THR A 124 -16.74 -4.79 5.59
CA THR A 124 -17.79 -4.94 4.60
C THR A 124 -18.90 -5.80 5.08
N LEU A 125 -18.73 -6.48 6.15
CA LEU A 125 -19.70 -7.37 6.62
C LEU A 125 -20.85 -6.74 7.20
N SER A 126 -20.69 -5.60 7.53
CA SER A 126 -21.81 -5.02 8.09
C SER A 126 -22.93 -4.95 7.14
N ARG A 127 -23.00 -5.84 6.59
CA ARG A 127 -23.97 -5.93 5.99
C ARG A 127 -24.84 -6.53 6.07
N ASN A 128 -24.67 -6.58 6.40
CA ASN A 128 -25.34 -7.10 6.43
C ASN A 128 -26.01 -7.00 6.42
#